data_5ecd038afb041f64aa926a2801787106
#
_entry.id   5ecd038afb041f64aa926a2801787106
#
_cell.length_a   1.000
_cell.length_b   1.000
_cell.length_c   1.000
_cell.angle_alpha   90.00
_cell.angle_beta   90.00
_cell.angle_gamma   90.00
#
_symmetry.space_group_name_H-M   'P 1'
#
loop_
_entity.id
_entity.type
_entity.pdbx_description
1 polymer ?
#
loop_
_entity_poly.entity_id
_entity_poly.type
_entity_poly.pdbx_seq_one_letter_code
_entity_poly.pdbx_strand_id
1 'polypeptide(L)'
;MELIQQVPELSAYLAADEAIDHEHPLVRETVTELRGDTTDAYAYAAAAYTLVRDTMVHSADSGDMRVAWRASDVLATRNGICHAKSHALAALLRAAGIPAALCYQALAADDGGPGPVHGLIAVRLPGRDRWDRLDARGNKPGVDARFSLDEERLAWPVRPELGEVDYPVLYAAPHPAVLHGLRSAADRPQLWRTLPTSL
;
A
#
# COMPACT_ATOMS: atom_id res chain seq x y z
N MET A 1 10.65 4.45 -14.98
CA MET A 1 9.48 3.71 -15.52
C MET A 1 8.32 4.68 -15.66
N GLU A 2 7.59 4.66 -16.77
CA GLU A 2 6.35 5.44 -16.94
C GLU A 2 5.20 4.69 -16.27
N LEU A 3 4.43 5.38 -15.42
CA LEU A 3 3.29 4.83 -14.71
C LEU A 3 2.01 5.06 -15.52
N ILE A 4 1.18 4.03 -15.68
CA ILE A 4 0.02 3.99 -16.56
C ILE A 4 -1.25 3.83 -15.71
N GLN A 5 -2.14 4.83 -15.72
CA GLN A 5 -3.42 4.72 -15.04
C GLN A 5 -4.29 3.64 -15.70
N GLN A 6 -4.81 2.70 -14.91
CA GLN A 6 -5.78 1.71 -15.37
C GLN A 6 -7.10 2.39 -15.81
N VAL A 7 -7.49 3.42 -15.09
CA VAL A 7 -8.69 4.23 -15.34
C VAL A 7 -8.24 5.67 -15.56
N PRO A 8 -8.65 6.34 -16.65
CA PRO A 8 -8.22 7.71 -16.94
C PRO A 8 -8.67 8.75 -15.91
N GLU A 9 -9.87 8.53 -15.33
CA GLU A 9 -10.52 9.47 -14.43
C GLU A 9 -9.85 9.50 -13.07
N LEU A 10 -9.28 10.64 -12.69
CA LEU A 10 -8.60 10.81 -11.40
C LEU A 10 -9.54 10.57 -10.20
N SER A 11 -10.83 10.79 -10.36
CA SER A 11 -11.85 10.51 -9.34
C SER A 11 -11.92 9.02 -8.95
N ALA A 12 -11.55 8.08 -9.83
CA ALA A 12 -11.48 6.67 -9.51
C ALA A 12 -10.46 6.37 -8.41
N TYR A 13 -9.41 7.17 -8.32
CA TYR A 13 -8.35 7.05 -7.32
C TYR A 13 -8.65 7.81 -6.02
N LEU A 14 -9.87 8.33 -5.90
CA LEU A 14 -10.45 8.90 -4.68
C LEU A 14 -11.60 8.05 -4.15
N ALA A 15 -12.09 7.08 -4.94
CA ALA A 15 -13.26 6.28 -4.58
C ALA A 15 -12.96 5.29 -3.44
N ALA A 16 -14.00 5.02 -2.64
CA ALA A 16 -13.99 3.90 -1.70
C ALA A 16 -14.33 2.59 -2.42
N ASP A 17 -13.83 1.49 -1.89
CA ASP A 17 -14.25 0.14 -2.21
C ASP A 17 -14.24 -0.73 -0.96
N GLU A 18 -14.45 -2.04 -1.08
CA GLU A 18 -14.52 -2.94 0.07
C GLU A 18 -13.19 -3.10 0.82
N ALA A 19 -12.04 -2.83 0.19
CA ALA A 19 -10.71 -2.91 0.80
C ALA A 19 -10.20 -1.54 1.24
N ILE A 20 -10.51 -0.51 0.44
CA ILE A 20 -10.18 0.89 0.73
C ILE A 20 -11.44 1.56 1.28
N ASP A 21 -11.92 1.07 2.41
CA ASP A 21 -13.18 1.46 3.05
C ASP A 21 -13.04 2.80 3.83
N HIS A 22 -12.60 3.84 3.12
CA HIS A 22 -12.23 5.13 3.72
C HIS A 22 -13.42 5.90 4.33
N GLU A 23 -14.65 5.45 4.09
CA GLU A 23 -15.86 5.97 4.74
C GLU A 23 -16.09 5.38 6.13
N HIS A 24 -15.35 4.31 6.50
CA HIS A 24 -15.46 3.69 7.81
C HIS A 24 -15.13 4.71 8.93
N PRO A 25 -15.89 4.73 10.05
CA PRO A 25 -15.71 5.71 11.13
C PRO A 25 -14.27 5.79 11.65
N LEU A 26 -13.61 4.65 11.86
CA LEU A 26 -12.21 4.61 12.34
C LEU A 26 -11.25 5.27 11.36
N VAL A 27 -11.45 5.12 10.04
CA VAL A 27 -10.60 5.78 9.03
C VAL A 27 -10.81 7.29 9.11
N ARG A 28 -12.06 7.75 9.17
CA ARG A 28 -12.40 9.18 9.28
C ARG A 28 -11.87 9.83 10.55
N GLU A 29 -11.96 9.12 11.68
CA GLU A 29 -11.38 9.56 12.95
C GLU A 29 -9.86 9.70 12.83
N THR A 30 -9.16 8.69 12.31
CA THR A 30 -7.72 8.74 12.08
C THR A 30 -7.32 9.89 11.14
N VAL A 31 -8.10 10.15 10.08
CA VAL A 31 -7.87 11.28 9.17
C VAL A 31 -8.01 12.61 9.92
N THR A 32 -9.00 12.74 10.78
CA THR A 32 -9.22 13.96 11.58
C THR A 32 -8.05 14.20 12.53
N GLU A 33 -7.60 13.15 13.23
CA GLU A 33 -6.44 13.22 14.12
C GLU A 33 -5.15 13.59 13.39
N LEU A 34 -4.86 12.93 12.26
CA LEU A 34 -3.68 13.19 11.46
C LEU A 34 -3.67 14.58 10.83
N ARG A 35 -4.83 15.06 10.42
CA ARG A 35 -4.94 16.37 9.80
C ARG A 35 -4.68 17.48 10.81
N GLY A 36 -5.22 17.36 12.04
CA GLY A 36 -5.15 18.46 13.01
C GLY A 36 -5.56 19.78 12.35
N ASP A 37 -4.70 20.80 12.48
CA ASP A 37 -4.91 22.11 11.86
C ASP A 37 -4.20 22.26 10.48
N THR A 38 -3.52 21.21 9.97
CA THR A 38 -2.78 21.35 8.70
C THR A 38 -3.70 21.31 7.48
N THR A 39 -3.48 22.25 6.59
CA THR A 39 -4.08 22.26 5.23
C THR A 39 -3.07 21.81 4.16
N ASP A 40 -1.82 21.57 4.54
CA ASP A 40 -0.76 21.16 3.63
C ASP A 40 -0.89 19.66 3.30
N ALA A 41 -1.21 19.38 2.03
CA ALA A 41 -1.37 18.01 1.53
C ALA A 41 -0.07 17.19 1.62
N TYR A 42 1.09 17.82 1.46
CA TYR A 42 2.39 17.14 1.60
C TYR A 42 2.63 16.72 3.05
N ALA A 43 2.45 17.63 4.00
CA ALA A 43 2.62 17.35 5.42
C ALA A 43 1.65 16.25 5.88
N TYR A 44 0.39 16.32 5.45
CA TYR A 44 -0.61 15.28 5.72
C TYR A 44 -0.20 13.92 5.14
N ALA A 45 0.20 13.85 3.87
CA ALA A 45 0.61 12.62 3.23
C ALA A 45 1.84 11.99 3.91
N ALA A 46 2.80 12.82 4.34
CA ALA A 46 3.97 12.38 5.09
C ALA A 46 3.58 11.81 6.47
N ALA A 47 2.63 12.45 7.17
CA ALA A 47 2.12 11.97 8.45
C ALA A 47 1.36 10.64 8.30
N ALA A 48 0.48 10.52 7.31
CA ALA A 48 -0.26 9.28 7.01
C ALA A 48 0.69 8.13 6.65
N TYR A 49 1.68 8.40 5.79
CA TYR A 49 2.72 7.43 5.46
C TYR A 49 3.49 6.96 6.70
N THR A 50 3.94 7.90 7.54
CA THR A 50 4.69 7.61 8.76
C THR A 50 3.86 6.78 9.74
N LEU A 51 2.58 7.14 9.94
CA LEU A 51 1.67 6.36 10.76
C LEU A 51 1.60 4.90 10.27
N VAL A 52 1.30 4.69 8.99
CA VAL A 52 1.14 3.33 8.45
C VAL A 52 2.46 2.57 8.45
N ARG A 53 3.57 3.21 8.06
CA ARG A 53 4.89 2.56 8.03
C ARG A 53 5.32 2.10 9.41
N ASP A 54 5.21 2.96 10.42
CA ASP A 54 5.88 2.79 11.71
C ASP A 54 4.99 2.16 12.78
N THR A 55 3.66 2.33 12.69
CA THR A 55 2.74 1.86 13.75
C THR A 55 1.89 0.66 13.35
N MET A 56 1.78 0.35 12.04
CA MET A 56 1.14 -0.86 11.55
C MET A 56 2.22 -1.92 11.33
N VAL A 57 2.27 -2.92 12.20
CA VAL A 57 3.32 -3.95 12.12
C VAL A 57 3.08 -4.86 10.90
N HIS A 58 4.15 -5.22 10.19
CA HIS A 58 4.01 -6.19 9.10
C HIS A 58 3.89 -7.60 9.68
N SER A 59 2.82 -8.33 9.33
CA SER A 59 2.48 -9.64 9.91
C SER A 59 3.62 -10.67 9.82
N ALA A 60 4.40 -10.65 8.73
CA ALA A 60 5.53 -11.56 8.58
C ALA A 60 6.67 -11.26 9.56
N ASP A 61 6.84 -9.98 9.96
CA ASP A 61 7.90 -9.57 10.86
C ASP A 61 7.51 -9.82 12.33
N SER A 62 6.23 -9.62 12.67
CA SER A 62 5.70 -9.84 14.02
C SER A 62 5.34 -11.29 14.33
N GLY A 63 5.24 -12.13 13.30
CA GLY A 63 4.70 -13.49 13.47
C GLY A 63 3.17 -13.54 13.62
N ASP A 64 2.46 -12.43 13.48
CA ASP A 64 1.00 -12.39 13.60
C ASP A 64 0.34 -13.27 12.51
N MET A 65 -0.61 -14.09 12.93
CA MET A 65 -1.30 -15.04 12.07
C MET A 65 -2.56 -14.48 11.43
N ARG A 66 -3.06 -13.36 11.95
CA ARG A 66 -4.29 -12.72 11.45
C ARG A 66 -4.09 -12.14 10.05
N VAL A 67 -5.12 -12.21 9.24
CA VAL A 67 -5.18 -11.60 7.91
C VAL A 67 -6.11 -10.39 7.96
N ALA A 68 -5.52 -9.20 8.01
CA ALA A 68 -6.24 -7.96 7.76
C ALA A 68 -6.17 -7.64 6.26
N TRP A 69 -7.24 -7.14 5.67
CA TRP A 69 -7.27 -6.77 4.27
C TRP A 69 -8.05 -5.47 3.98
N ARG A 70 -8.96 -5.07 4.85
CA ARG A 70 -9.57 -3.74 4.79
C ARG A 70 -8.69 -2.71 5.46
N ALA A 71 -8.77 -1.46 5.00
CA ALA A 71 -8.07 -0.36 5.64
C ALA A 71 -8.48 -0.22 7.12
N SER A 72 -9.77 -0.31 7.42
CA SER A 72 -10.28 -0.27 8.80
C SER A 72 -9.76 -1.42 9.66
N ASP A 73 -9.63 -2.64 9.12
CA ASP A 73 -9.07 -3.78 9.85
C ASP A 73 -7.60 -3.54 10.24
N VAL A 74 -6.80 -2.97 9.32
CA VAL A 74 -5.39 -2.64 9.57
C VAL A 74 -5.27 -1.58 10.66
N LEU A 75 -6.09 -0.53 10.61
CA LEU A 75 -6.09 0.52 11.63
C LEU A 75 -6.50 -0.02 13.00
N ALA A 76 -7.54 -0.88 13.04
CA ALA A 76 -8.03 -1.47 14.29
C ALA A 76 -7.03 -2.46 14.92
N THR A 77 -6.39 -3.28 14.10
CA THR A 77 -5.51 -4.36 14.58
C THR A 77 -4.05 -3.96 14.68
N ARG A 78 -3.68 -2.80 14.10
CA ARG A 78 -2.28 -2.32 13.96
C ARG A 78 -1.38 -3.35 13.29
N ASN A 79 -1.93 -4.16 12.38
CA ASN A 79 -1.25 -5.28 11.75
C ASN A 79 -1.73 -5.48 10.31
N GLY A 80 -0.83 -5.92 9.42
CA GLY A 80 -1.16 -6.27 8.05
C GLY A 80 0.08 -6.57 7.23
N ILE A 81 -0.09 -7.27 6.11
CA ILE A 81 0.97 -7.41 5.11
C ILE A 81 1.04 -6.15 4.22
N CYS A 82 2.04 -6.06 3.34
CA CYS A 82 2.26 -4.91 2.46
C CYS A 82 0.99 -4.45 1.72
N HIS A 83 0.19 -5.37 1.18
CA HIS A 83 -1.08 -5.05 0.51
C HIS A 83 -2.09 -4.36 1.44
N ALA A 84 -2.32 -4.94 2.61
CA ALA A 84 -3.27 -4.39 3.58
C ALA A 84 -2.81 -3.02 4.11
N LYS A 85 -1.50 -2.85 4.35
CA LYS A 85 -0.91 -1.54 4.71
C LYS A 85 -1.05 -0.53 3.57
N SER A 86 -0.94 -0.96 2.31
CA SER A 86 -1.19 -0.13 1.13
C SER A 86 -2.66 0.30 1.06
N HIS A 87 -3.61 -0.60 1.39
CA HIS A 87 -5.03 -0.25 1.47
C HIS A 87 -5.28 0.79 2.57
N ALA A 88 -4.68 0.63 3.75
CA ALA A 88 -4.80 1.60 4.84
C ALA A 88 -4.24 2.97 4.46
N LEU A 89 -3.06 3.02 3.85
CA LEU A 89 -2.47 4.29 3.42
C LEU A 89 -3.30 4.95 2.30
N ALA A 90 -3.76 4.18 1.32
CA ALA A 90 -4.63 4.68 0.27
C ALA A 90 -5.94 5.23 0.84
N ALA A 91 -6.55 4.55 1.82
CA ALA A 91 -7.77 5.01 2.48
C ALA A 91 -7.58 6.34 3.21
N LEU A 92 -6.50 6.49 3.97
CA LEU A 92 -6.19 7.75 4.66
C LEU A 92 -5.98 8.90 3.68
N LEU A 93 -5.28 8.66 2.56
CA LEU A 93 -5.04 9.68 1.54
C LEU A 93 -6.31 10.05 0.80
N ARG A 94 -7.09 9.06 0.34
CA ARG A 94 -8.36 9.29 -0.39
C ARG A 94 -9.39 10.02 0.44
N ALA A 95 -9.55 9.65 1.71
CA ALA A 95 -10.45 10.37 2.63
C ALA A 95 -10.05 11.83 2.86
N ALA A 96 -8.78 12.17 2.65
CA ALA A 96 -8.27 13.53 2.69
C ALA A 96 -8.35 14.26 1.33
N GLY A 97 -8.89 13.62 0.29
CA GLY A 97 -9.00 14.17 -1.06
C GLY A 97 -7.70 14.08 -1.88
N ILE A 98 -6.77 13.23 -1.49
CA ILE A 98 -5.51 12.99 -2.19
C ILE A 98 -5.62 11.70 -3.00
N PRO A 99 -5.53 11.75 -4.34
CA PRO A 99 -5.59 10.56 -5.18
C PRO A 99 -4.47 9.59 -4.86
N ALA A 100 -4.83 8.32 -4.62
CA ALA A 100 -3.91 7.24 -4.31
C ALA A 100 -4.26 5.99 -5.12
N ALA A 101 -3.28 5.45 -5.83
CA ALA A 101 -3.37 4.23 -6.62
C ALA A 101 -2.66 3.07 -5.90
N LEU A 102 -3.08 1.85 -6.17
CA LEU A 102 -2.34 0.65 -5.77
C LEU A 102 -1.34 0.27 -6.86
N CYS A 103 -0.15 -0.13 -6.45
CA CYS A 103 0.94 -0.55 -7.31
C CYS A 103 1.47 -1.91 -6.84
N TYR A 104 2.17 -2.60 -7.74
CA TYR A 104 2.68 -3.93 -7.46
C TYR A 104 4.08 -4.15 -8.02
N GLN A 105 4.82 -5.07 -7.39
CA GLN A 105 6.10 -5.58 -7.84
C GLN A 105 6.11 -7.10 -7.76
N ALA A 106 6.66 -7.79 -8.75
CA ALA A 106 7.05 -9.19 -8.61
C ALA A 106 8.49 -9.22 -8.08
N LEU A 107 8.68 -9.79 -6.90
CA LEU A 107 9.99 -9.88 -6.24
C LEU A 107 10.38 -11.35 -6.07
N ALA A 108 11.68 -11.63 -6.12
CA ALA A 108 12.18 -12.96 -5.80
C ALA A 108 12.08 -13.24 -4.30
N ALA A 109 11.76 -14.47 -3.95
CA ALA A 109 11.83 -14.95 -2.57
C ALA A 109 13.30 -15.15 -2.14
N ASP A 110 13.54 -15.32 -0.83
CA ASP A 110 14.89 -15.49 -0.28
C ASP A 110 15.61 -16.74 -0.80
N ASP A 111 14.86 -17.75 -1.26
CA ASP A 111 15.39 -18.97 -1.89
C ASP A 111 15.67 -18.82 -3.40
N GLY A 112 15.43 -17.62 -3.96
CA GLY A 112 15.62 -17.30 -5.36
C GLY A 112 14.45 -17.71 -6.27
N GLY A 113 13.42 -18.33 -5.74
CA GLY A 113 12.17 -18.62 -6.47
C GLY A 113 11.26 -17.39 -6.58
N PRO A 114 10.11 -17.52 -7.28
CA PRO A 114 9.12 -16.44 -7.34
C PRO A 114 8.48 -16.23 -5.96
N GLY A 115 8.61 -15.02 -5.42
CA GLY A 115 7.94 -14.61 -4.19
C GLY A 115 6.49 -14.14 -4.46
N PRO A 116 5.69 -13.96 -3.41
CA PRO A 116 4.41 -13.29 -3.53
C PRO A 116 4.58 -11.87 -4.08
N VAL A 117 3.66 -11.43 -4.94
CA VAL A 117 3.62 -10.06 -5.44
C VAL A 117 3.63 -9.07 -4.26
N HIS A 118 4.50 -8.09 -4.30
CA HIS A 118 4.58 -7.02 -3.30
C HIS A 118 3.61 -5.89 -3.64
N GLY A 119 2.94 -5.34 -2.61
CA GLY A 119 1.99 -4.23 -2.74
C GLY A 119 2.55 -2.94 -2.16
N LEU A 120 2.37 -1.86 -2.91
CA LEU A 120 2.72 -0.49 -2.53
C LEU A 120 1.68 0.49 -3.13
N ILE A 121 1.86 1.78 -2.99
CA ILE A 121 0.96 2.79 -3.56
C ILE A 121 1.70 3.76 -4.47
N ALA A 122 0.93 4.50 -5.27
CA ALA A 122 1.36 5.77 -5.84
C ALA A 122 0.38 6.88 -5.42
N VAL A 123 0.90 8.05 -5.18
CA VAL A 123 0.14 9.23 -4.77
C VAL A 123 0.29 10.34 -5.80
N ARG A 124 -0.77 11.10 -6.04
CA ARG A 124 -0.72 12.33 -6.84
C ARG A 124 -1.09 13.52 -5.98
N LEU A 125 -0.08 14.23 -5.51
CA LEU A 125 -0.29 15.41 -4.66
C LEU A 125 -0.75 16.62 -5.48
N PRO A 126 -1.54 17.55 -4.89
CA PRO A 126 -1.89 18.82 -5.52
C PRO A 126 -0.65 19.57 -6.01
N GLY A 127 -0.73 20.12 -7.22
CA GLY A 127 0.38 20.85 -7.84
C GLY A 127 1.47 19.98 -8.47
N ARG A 128 1.34 18.65 -8.43
CA ARG A 128 2.24 17.72 -9.13
C ARG A 128 1.51 17.03 -10.29
N ASP A 129 2.11 17.05 -11.47
CA ASP A 129 1.54 16.44 -12.68
C ASP A 129 1.93 14.97 -12.86
N ARG A 130 2.52 14.38 -11.84
CA ARG A 130 2.97 12.99 -11.87
C ARG A 130 2.48 12.20 -10.65
N TRP A 131 2.56 10.89 -10.75
CA TRP A 131 2.40 9.96 -9.66
C TRP A 131 3.77 9.65 -9.03
N ASP A 132 3.84 9.67 -7.72
CA ASP A 132 5.05 9.33 -6.95
C ASP A 132 4.76 8.07 -6.13
N ARG A 133 5.60 7.01 -6.28
CA ARG A 133 5.39 5.76 -5.56
C ARG A 133 5.88 5.85 -4.12
N LEU A 134 5.14 5.23 -3.22
CA LEU A 134 5.41 5.17 -1.78
C LEU A 134 5.19 3.75 -1.26
N ASP A 135 6.09 3.29 -0.41
CA ASP A 135 6.03 1.96 0.18
C ASP A 135 6.01 2.05 1.72
N ALA A 136 4.85 1.85 2.30
CA ALA A 136 4.66 1.87 3.75
C ALA A 136 4.78 0.49 4.42
N ARG A 137 5.51 -0.47 3.77
CA ARG A 137 5.71 -1.83 4.27
C ARG A 137 6.23 -1.87 5.71
N GLY A 138 7.08 -0.94 6.06
CA GLY A 138 7.75 -0.88 7.36
C GLY A 138 9.24 -1.23 7.24
N ASN A 139 10.05 -0.57 8.08
CA ASN A 139 11.49 -0.73 8.05
C ASN A 139 11.97 -1.84 8.98
N LYS A 140 13.05 -2.49 8.60
CA LYS A 140 13.78 -3.52 9.36
C LYS A 140 15.22 -3.55 8.86
N PRO A 141 16.15 -4.31 9.46
CA PRO A 141 17.49 -4.47 8.89
C PRO A 141 17.44 -4.84 7.40
N GLY A 142 18.10 -4.03 6.56
CA GLY A 142 18.11 -4.18 5.10
C GLY A 142 16.92 -3.55 4.36
N VAL A 143 15.97 -2.92 5.05
CA VAL A 143 14.83 -2.22 4.44
C VAL A 143 14.75 -0.79 5.00
N ASP A 144 14.85 0.21 4.12
CA ASP A 144 14.83 1.64 4.47
C ASP A 144 13.88 2.42 3.53
N ALA A 145 12.58 2.12 3.64
CA ALA A 145 11.55 2.85 2.91
C ALA A 145 11.29 4.21 3.58
N ARG A 146 11.20 5.26 2.74
CA ARG A 146 11.00 6.64 3.23
C ARG A 146 9.93 7.36 2.42
N PHE A 147 9.24 8.30 3.07
CA PHE A 147 8.42 9.26 2.35
C PHE A 147 9.34 10.18 1.54
N SER A 148 9.32 10.05 0.23
CA SER A 148 10.11 10.85 -0.67
C SER A 148 9.39 10.94 -2.02
N LEU A 149 9.25 12.16 -2.54
CA LEU A 149 8.59 12.43 -3.82
C LEU A 149 9.58 12.81 -4.93
N ASP A 150 10.82 13.07 -4.59
CA ASP A 150 11.83 13.45 -5.56
C ASP A 150 12.74 12.29 -5.96
N GLU A 151 12.94 11.36 -5.04
CA GLU A 151 13.69 10.13 -5.25
C GLU A 151 12.92 8.96 -4.64
N GLU A 152 12.68 7.90 -5.42
CA GLU A 152 12.00 6.71 -4.88
C GLU A 152 12.81 6.06 -3.76
N ARG A 153 12.14 5.80 -2.62
CA ARG A 153 12.68 5.14 -1.45
C ARG A 153 11.74 4.02 -1.01
N LEU A 154 11.63 3.00 -1.88
CA LEU A 154 10.80 1.82 -1.66
C LEU A 154 11.51 0.83 -0.72
N ALA A 155 10.76 -0.15 -0.21
CA ALA A 155 11.33 -1.23 0.62
C ALA A 155 12.38 -2.04 -0.16
N TRP A 156 12.10 -2.31 -1.43
CA TRP A 156 13.03 -3.01 -2.34
C TRP A 156 13.04 -2.38 -3.72
N PRO A 157 14.22 -2.02 -4.23
CA PRO A 157 14.38 -1.79 -5.66
C PRO A 157 14.30 -3.15 -6.39
N VAL A 158 13.65 -3.19 -7.56
CA VAL A 158 13.62 -4.41 -8.37
C VAL A 158 15.00 -4.77 -8.91
N ARG A 159 15.27 -6.05 -9.00
CA ARG A 159 16.50 -6.65 -9.53
C ARG A 159 16.17 -7.45 -10.80
N PRO A 160 16.25 -6.83 -11.99
CA PRO A 160 15.85 -7.49 -13.25
C PRO A 160 16.65 -8.77 -13.52
N GLU A 161 17.89 -8.84 -13.05
CA GLU A 161 18.74 -10.03 -13.17
C GLU A 161 18.21 -11.25 -12.42
N LEU A 162 17.31 -11.04 -11.46
CA LEU A 162 16.57 -12.10 -10.74
C LEU A 162 15.16 -12.32 -11.28
N GLY A 163 14.80 -11.69 -12.42
CA GLY A 163 13.46 -11.76 -12.98
C GLY A 163 12.42 -10.92 -12.23
N GLU A 164 12.85 -10.02 -11.36
CA GLU A 164 11.95 -9.10 -10.65
C GLU A 164 11.39 -8.03 -11.60
N VAL A 165 10.14 -7.64 -11.37
CA VAL A 165 9.41 -6.72 -12.25
C VAL A 165 8.67 -5.66 -11.45
N ASP A 166 8.83 -4.40 -11.86
CA ASP A 166 7.90 -3.33 -11.51
C ASP A 166 6.72 -3.32 -12.50
N TYR A 167 5.50 -3.50 -12.02
CA TYR A 167 4.32 -3.36 -12.88
C TYR A 167 3.99 -1.88 -13.06
N PRO A 168 3.86 -1.40 -14.33
CA PRO A 168 3.66 0.04 -14.57
C PRO A 168 2.23 0.51 -14.29
N VAL A 169 1.27 -0.42 -14.13
CA VAL A 169 -0.15 -0.10 -14.02
C VAL A 169 -0.49 0.43 -12.63
N LEU A 170 -1.19 1.56 -12.60
CA LEU A 170 -1.78 2.17 -11.43
C LEU A 170 -3.23 1.71 -11.30
N TYR A 171 -3.53 0.95 -10.25
CA TYR A 171 -4.85 0.36 -10.02
C TYR A 171 -5.69 1.26 -9.11
N ALA A 172 -6.94 1.53 -9.53
CA ALA A 172 -7.90 2.27 -8.71
C ALA A 172 -8.49 1.41 -7.57
N ALA A 173 -8.59 0.09 -7.78
CA ALA A 173 -9.01 -0.90 -6.79
C ALA A 173 -7.95 -2.01 -6.68
N PRO A 174 -7.94 -2.84 -5.62
CA PRO A 174 -7.00 -3.95 -5.52
C PRO A 174 -7.09 -4.89 -6.72
N HIS A 175 -5.94 -5.37 -7.20
CA HIS A 175 -5.93 -6.38 -8.26
C HIS A 175 -6.75 -7.60 -7.82
N PRO A 176 -7.66 -8.14 -8.66
CA PRO A 176 -8.59 -9.20 -8.27
C PRO A 176 -7.91 -10.44 -7.68
N ALA A 177 -6.77 -10.87 -8.23
CA ALA A 177 -6.03 -12.01 -7.72
C ALA A 177 -5.46 -11.77 -6.32
N VAL A 178 -4.96 -10.55 -6.04
CA VAL A 178 -4.47 -10.15 -4.71
C VAL A 178 -5.62 -10.11 -3.71
N LEU A 179 -6.72 -9.45 -4.07
CA LEU A 179 -7.89 -9.34 -3.20
C LEU A 179 -8.49 -10.71 -2.88
N HIS A 180 -8.55 -11.59 -3.89
CA HIS A 180 -9.02 -12.98 -3.68
C HIS A 180 -8.12 -13.72 -2.67
N GLY A 181 -6.80 -13.65 -2.81
CA GLY A 181 -5.86 -14.25 -1.85
C GLY A 181 -6.07 -13.74 -0.42
N LEU A 182 -6.18 -12.42 -0.27
CA LEU A 182 -6.41 -11.78 1.03
C LEU A 182 -7.72 -12.20 1.70
N ARG A 183 -8.80 -12.28 0.93
CA ARG A 183 -10.14 -12.62 1.46
C ARG A 183 -10.32 -14.09 1.76
N SER A 184 -9.63 -14.96 1.01
CA SER A 184 -9.80 -16.42 1.11
C SER A 184 -8.94 -17.04 2.19
N ALA A 185 -7.89 -16.36 2.65
CA ALA A 185 -6.96 -16.91 3.61
C ALA A 185 -7.49 -16.83 5.04
N ALA A 186 -7.52 -17.98 5.73
CA ALA A 186 -7.88 -18.06 7.13
C ALA A 186 -6.75 -17.56 8.06
N ASP A 187 -5.50 -17.68 7.60
CA ASP A 187 -4.33 -17.26 8.35
C ASP A 187 -3.19 -16.81 7.41
N ARG A 188 -2.14 -16.23 7.97
CA ARG A 188 -0.98 -15.76 7.20
C ARG A 188 -0.24 -16.87 6.45
N PRO A 189 0.02 -18.07 6.97
CA PRO A 189 0.60 -19.17 6.20
C PRO A 189 -0.23 -19.58 4.98
N GLN A 190 -1.56 -19.61 5.10
CA GLN A 190 -2.43 -19.86 3.95
C GLN A 190 -2.35 -18.71 2.94
N LEU A 191 -2.34 -17.47 3.43
CA LEU A 191 -2.20 -16.28 2.58
C LEU A 191 -0.93 -16.35 1.72
N TRP A 192 0.20 -16.75 2.30
CA TRP A 192 1.47 -16.89 1.56
C TRP A 192 1.41 -17.91 0.43
N ARG A 193 0.56 -18.93 0.56
CA ARG A 193 0.35 -19.95 -0.50
C ARG A 193 -0.66 -19.54 -1.56
N THR A 194 -1.50 -18.55 -1.27
CA THR A 194 -2.62 -18.14 -2.14
C THR A 194 -2.40 -16.81 -2.84
N LEU A 195 -1.45 -15.99 -2.36
CA LEU A 195 -1.08 -14.77 -3.06
C LEU A 195 -0.47 -15.09 -4.43
N PRO A 196 -0.78 -14.28 -5.46
CA PRO A 196 -0.17 -14.45 -6.77
C PRO A 196 1.34 -14.16 -6.69
N THR A 197 2.12 -14.84 -7.53
CA THR A 197 3.55 -14.58 -7.72
C THR A 197 3.84 -13.71 -8.96
N SER A 198 2.80 -13.46 -9.76
CA SER A 198 2.81 -12.54 -10.93
C SER A 198 1.41 -11.97 -11.17
N LEU A 199 1.32 -10.84 -11.89
CA LEU A 199 0.08 -10.20 -12.33
C LEU A 199 0.00 -10.13 -13.85
#